data_ba3f54308a86fa8cba0e48e930078a80
#
_entry.id   ba3f54308a86fa8cba0e48e930078a80
#
_cell.length_a   1.000
_cell.length_b   1.000
_cell.length_c   1.000
_cell.angle_alpha   90.00
_cell.angle_beta   90.00
_cell.angle_gamma   90.00
#
_symmetry.space_group_name_H-M   'P 1'
#
loop_
_entity.id
_entity.type
_entity.pdbx_description
1 polymer ?
#
loop_
_entity_poly.entity_id
_entity_poly.type
_entity_poly.pdbx_seq_one_letter_code
_entity_poly.pdbx_strand_id
1 'polypeptide(L)'
;MNNKGYLLAETCAALAAAGICAVIFYNGLSAFAASWQNLKSDLLLYRAARYSQSFIEHELLLNSSRLKITTGSNDKIVCSEVYGNRQVTFYRSGGALAREIKYNSTRGVNPLSLAEVTLQALKAEQLTADKIKVTLEFKDNMSGRSKKFTEVYVLANGSF
;
A
#
# COMPACT_ATOMS: atom_id res chain seq x y z
N MET A 1 33.72 26.73 58.42
CA MET A 1 32.67 25.79 57.90
C MET A 1 33.16 25.24 56.58
N ASN A 2 33.19 23.91 56.41
CA ASN A 2 33.86 23.25 55.29
C ASN A 2 32.90 23.20 54.07
N ASN A 3 33.01 24.22 53.18
CA ASN A 3 32.15 24.31 51.99
C ASN A 3 32.42 23.23 50.90
N LYS A 4 33.51 22.42 51.07
CA LYS A 4 33.93 21.40 50.12
C LYS A 4 32.93 20.24 50.00
N GLY A 5 32.26 19.85 51.08
CA GLY A 5 31.27 18.78 51.05
C GLY A 5 29.95 19.17 50.37
N TYR A 6 29.59 20.47 50.49
CA TYR A 6 28.37 20.99 49.82
C TYR A 6 28.54 21.04 48.31
N LEU A 7 29.68 21.48 47.83
CA LEU A 7 30.02 21.51 46.40
C LEU A 7 29.99 20.11 45.76
N LEU A 8 30.48 19.09 46.48
CA LEU A 8 30.47 17.73 46.00
C LEU A 8 29.03 17.18 45.87
N ALA A 9 28.18 17.44 46.85
CA ALA A 9 26.79 17.03 46.83
C ALA A 9 25.99 17.70 45.69
N GLU A 10 26.25 18.99 45.45
CA GLU A 10 25.63 19.77 44.38
C GLU A 10 26.06 19.27 43.01
N THR A 11 27.33 18.97 42.79
CA THR A 11 27.80 18.41 41.52
C THR A 11 27.25 17.01 41.29
N CYS A 12 27.15 16.16 42.29
CA CYS A 12 26.51 14.84 42.16
C CYS A 12 25.03 14.96 41.84
N ALA A 13 24.30 15.88 42.44
CA ALA A 13 22.88 16.12 42.15
C ALA A 13 22.69 16.66 40.71
N ALA A 14 23.55 17.59 40.27
CA ALA A 14 23.51 18.10 38.91
C ALA A 14 23.79 17.00 37.86
N LEU A 15 24.78 16.14 38.11
CA LEU A 15 25.08 15.01 37.22
C LEU A 15 23.95 14.00 37.18
N ALA A 16 23.30 13.70 38.30
CA ALA A 16 22.14 12.81 38.35
C ALA A 16 20.97 13.40 37.56
N ALA A 17 20.68 14.69 37.74
CA ALA A 17 19.64 15.37 36.99
C ALA A 17 19.94 15.39 35.48
N ALA A 18 21.18 15.68 35.08
CA ALA A 18 21.61 15.64 33.67
C ALA A 18 21.47 14.23 33.08
N GLY A 19 21.81 13.18 33.86
CA GLY A 19 21.63 11.78 33.45
C GLY A 19 20.15 11.42 33.20
N ILE A 20 19.25 11.84 34.10
CA ILE A 20 17.81 11.62 33.94
C ILE A 20 17.30 12.35 32.68
N CYS A 21 17.66 13.60 32.48
CA CYS A 21 17.30 14.37 31.28
C CYS A 21 17.79 13.69 29.99
N ALA A 22 19.02 13.19 29.98
CA ALA A 22 19.59 12.49 28.85
C ALA A 22 18.81 11.21 28.49
N VAL A 23 18.39 10.43 29.49
CA VAL A 23 17.57 9.22 29.29
C VAL A 23 16.20 9.58 28.72
N ILE A 24 15.54 10.60 29.27
CA ILE A 24 14.22 11.04 28.78
C ILE A 24 14.35 11.52 27.32
N PHE A 25 15.37 12.30 27.02
CA PHE A 25 15.60 12.80 25.66
C PHE A 25 15.90 11.66 24.67
N TYR A 26 16.74 10.70 25.06
CA TYR A 26 17.03 9.52 24.23
C TYR A 26 15.78 8.69 23.93
N ASN A 27 14.96 8.44 24.95
CA ASN A 27 13.70 7.71 24.78
C ASN A 27 12.71 8.47 23.86
N GLY A 28 12.64 9.78 24.01
CA GLY A 28 11.84 10.65 23.14
C GLY A 28 12.28 10.59 21.68
N LEU A 29 13.58 10.69 21.42
CA LEU A 29 14.14 10.58 20.07
C LEU A 29 13.91 9.19 19.45
N SER A 30 14.08 8.14 20.24
CA SER A 30 13.83 6.76 19.79
C SER A 30 12.37 6.54 19.40
N ALA A 31 11.44 7.00 20.23
CA ALA A 31 10.01 6.94 19.95
C ALA A 31 9.63 7.75 18.70
N PHE A 32 10.22 8.93 18.54
CA PHE A 32 10.02 9.76 17.36
C PHE A 32 10.54 9.07 16.09
N ALA A 33 11.74 8.50 16.12
CA ALA A 33 12.33 7.80 14.98
C ALA A 33 11.47 6.60 14.56
N ALA A 34 10.98 5.81 15.52
CA ALA A 34 10.07 4.69 15.27
C ALA A 34 8.76 5.17 14.63
N SER A 35 8.16 6.24 15.16
CA SER A 35 6.92 6.83 14.61
C SER A 35 7.12 7.35 13.20
N TRP A 36 8.27 7.98 12.91
CA TRP A 36 8.63 8.45 11.59
C TRP A 36 8.76 7.32 10.57
N GLN A 37 9.43 6.22 10.94
CA GLN A 37 9.54 5.03 10.07
C GLN A 37 8.17 4.43 9.78
N ASN A 38 7.30 4.35 10.79
CA ASN A 38 5.93 3.86 10.62
C ASN A 38 5.12 4.73 9.66
N LEU A 39 5.20 6.05 9.81
CA LEU A 39 4.52 7.01 8.93
C LEU A 39 5.02 6.89 7.49
N LYS A 40 6.34 6.80 7.31
CA LYS A 40 6.95 6.62 5.99
C LYS A 40 6.45 5.33 5.30
N SER A 41 6.40 4.23 6.03
CA SER A 41 5.88 2.94 5.53
C SER A 41 4.40 3.05 5.15
N ASP A 42 3.57 3.66 6.00
CA ASP A 42 2.15 3.86 5.72
C ASP A 42 1.91 4.73 4.48
N LEU A 43 2.67 5.80 4.31
CA LEU A 43 2.61 6.66 3.12
C LEU A 43 3.01 5.90 1.85
N LEU A 44 4.05 5.08 1.91
CA LEU A 44 4.51 4.27 0.79
C LEU A 44 3.44 3.26 0.36
N LEU A 45 2.86 2.54 1.32
CA LEU A 45 1.78 1.58 1.06
C LEU A 45 0.53 2.27 0.50
N TYR A 46 0.17 3.45 1.03
CA TYR A 46 -0.96 4.23 0.53
C TYR A 46 -0.73 4.72 -0.91
N ARG A 47 0.47 5.21 -1.22
CA ARG A 47 0.82 5.63 -2.59
C ARG A 47 0.74 4.47 -3.57
N ALA A 48 1.28 3.30 -3.20
CA ALA A 48 1.22 2.12 -4.05
C ALA A 48 -0.23 1.68 -4.31
N ALA A 49 -1.07 1.70 -3.27
CA ALA A 49 -2.48 1.36 -3.39
C ALA A 49 -3.22 2.35 -4.30
N ARG A 50 -3.11 3.65 -4.05
CA ARG A 50 -3.78 4.70 -4.85
C ARG A 50 -3.34 4.66 -6.31
N TYR A 51 -2.05 4.48 -6.56
CA TYR A 51 -1.53 4.32 -7.91
C TYR A 51 -2.15 3.12 -8.62
N SER A 52 -2.17 1.96 -7.97
CA SER A 52 -2.75 0.73 -8.53
C SER A 52 -4.26 0.85 -8.73
N GLN A 53 -4.97 1.41 -7.75
CA GLN A 53 -6.42 1.62 -7.79
C GLN A 53 -6.84 2.55 -8.91
N SER A 54 -6.10 3.64 -9.15
CA SER A 54 -6.44 4.59 -10.22
C SER A 54 -6.41 3.95 -11.61
N PHE A 55 -5.49 3.01 -11.87
CA PHE A 55 -5.48 2.26 -13.13
C PHE A 55 -6.66 1.29 -13.24
N ILE A 56 -6.98 0.59 -12.14
CA ILE A 56 -8.13 -0.33 -12.11
C ILE A 56 -9.42 0.45 -12.32
N GLU A 57 -9.60 1.56 -11.59
CA GLU A 57 -10.76 2.44 -11.70
C GLU A 57 -10.94 2.95 -13.13
N HIS A 58 -9.88 3.48 -13.72
CA HIS A 58 -9.91 4.00 -15.09
C HIS A 58 -10.36 2.93 -16.09
N GLU A 59 -9.84 1.72 -16.00
CA GLU A 59 -10.24 0.63 -16.92
C GLU A 59 -11.65 0.12 -16.63
N LEU A 60 -12.07 0.05 -15.37
CA LEU A 60 -13.42 -0.34 -15.00
C LEU A 60 -14.48 0.66 -15.49
N LEU A 61 -14.20 1.97 -15.39
CA LEU A 61 -15.10 3.01 -15.86
C LEU A 61 -15.18 3.07 -17.40
N LEU A 62 -14.04 2.88 -18.09
CA LEU A 62 -14.00 2.90 -19.55
C LEU A 62 -14.58 1.64 -20.20
N ASN A 63 -14.42 0.48 -19.57
CA ASN A 63 -14.70 -0.83 -20.15
C ASN A 63 -15.73 -1.60 -19.35
N SER A 64 -16.68 -0.90 -18.71
CA SER A 64 -17.68 -1.50 -17.83
C SER A 64 -18.65 -2.49 -18.51
N SER A 65 -18.66 -2.53 -19.83
CA SER A 65 -19.63 -3.29 -20.62
C SER A 65 -19.32 -4.79 -20.75
N ARG A 66 -18.09 -5.24 -20.52
CA ARG A 66 -17.72 -6.66 -20.46
C ARG A 66 -16.61 -6.89 -19.45
N LEU A 67 -17.01 -7.12 -18.22
CA LEU A 67 -16.09 -7.44 -17.15
C LEU A 67 -16.17 -8.95 -16.84
N LYS A 68 -15.03 -9.63 -16.83
CA LYS A 68 -14.91 -10.99 -16.34
C LYS A 68 -13.97 -11.04 -15.14
N ILE A 69 -14.49 -11.45 -14.02
CA ILE A 69 -13.71 -11.67 -12.81
C ILE A 69 -13.40 -13.15 -12.72
N THR A 70 -12.12 -13.48 -12.55
CA THR A 70 -11.70 -14.84 -12.28
C THR A 70 -11.23 -14.90 -10.83
N THR A 71 -11.98 -15.62 -10.00
CA THR A 71 -11.69 -15.89 -8.60
C THR A 71 -10.95 -17.21 -8.46
N GLY A 72 -9.93 -17.26 -7.58
CA GLY A 72 -9.14 -18.46 -7.34
C GLY A 72 -7.79 -18.15 -6.73
N SER A 73 -6.81 -19.07 -6.85
CA SER A 73 -5.47 -18.88 -6.32
C SER A 73 -4.71 -17.69 -6.93
N ASN A 74 -5.12 -17.23 -8.12
CA ASN A 74 -4.62 -16.04 -8.81
C ASN A 74 -5.80 -15.23 -9.33
N ASP A 75 -6.34 -14.36 -8.49
CA ASP A 75 -7.43 -13.48 -8.89
C ASP A 75 -6.99 -12.58 -10.04
N LYS A 76 -7.85 -12.47 -11.05
CA LYS A 76 -7.64 -11.63 -12.23
C LYS A 76 -8.89 -10.79 -12.48
N ILE A 77 -8.66 -9.55 -12.86
CA ILE A 77 -9.73 -8.67 -13.35
C ILE A 77 -9.50 -8.51 -14.85
N VAL A 78 -10.43 -8.96 -15.66
CA VAL A 78 -10.36 -8.89 -17.11
C VAL A 78 -11.42 -7.91 -17.60
N CYS A 79 -10.98 -6.80 -18.18
CA CYS A 79 -11.83 -5.79 -18.80
C CYS A 79 -11.72 -5.94 -20.32
N SER A 80 -12.84 -6.12 -21.02
CA SER A 80 -12.87 -6.27 -22.48
C SER A 80 -13.81 -5.22 -23.08
N GLU A 81 -13.41 -4.62 -24.18
CA GLU A 81 -14.28 -3.73 -24.96
C GLU A 81 -15.40 -4.52 -25.64
N VAL A 82 -16.61 -3.95 -25.74
CA VAL A 82 -17.76 -4.59 -26.37
C VAL A 82 -17.60 -4.74 -27.88
N TYR A 83 -17.10 -3.69 -28.50
CA TYR A 83 -16.99 -3.58 -29.97
C TYR A 83 -15.54 -3.48 -30.44
N GLY A 84 -14.58 -3.68 -29.54
CA GLY A 84 -13.14 -3.59 -29.82
C GLY A 84 -12.41 -4.90 -29.52
N ASN A 85 -11.19 -4.99 -30.03
CA ASN A 85 -10.30 -6.13 -29.78
C ASN A 85 -9.33 -5.85 -28.62
N ARG A 86 -9.62 -4.84 -27.80
CA ARG A 86 -8.80 -4.46 -26.65
C ARG A 86 -9.28 -5.20 -25.40
N GLN A 87 -8.34 -5.89 -24.75
CA GLN A 87 -8.55 -6.54 -23.48
C GLN A 87 -7.48 -6.06 -22.50
N VAL A 88 -7.87 -5.67 -21.30
CA VAL A 88 -6.97 -5.32 -20.22
C VAL A 88 -7.15 -6.31 -19.08
N THR A 89 -6.04 -6.88 -18.61
CA THR A 89 -6.06 -7.85 -17.53
C THR A 89 -5.16 -7.36 -16.39
N PHE A 90 -5.71 -7.27 -15.20
CA PHE A 90 -4.95 -7.04 -13.98
C PHE A 90 -4.74 -8.36 -13.25
N TYR A 91 -3.52 -8.64 -12.87
CA TYR A 91 -3.16 -9.85 -12.12
C TYR A 91 -1.88 -9.66 -11.32
N ARG A 92 -1.64 -10.54 -10.36
CA ARG A 92 -0.40 -10.54 -9.59
C ARG A 92 0.69 -11.31 -10.34
N SER A 93 1.84 -10.69 -10.55
CA SER A 93 2.99 -11.30 -11.18
C SER A 93 4.27 -10.93 -10.42
N GLY A 94 5.00 -11.92 -9.90
CA GLY A 94 6.28 -11.68 -9.22
C GLY A 94 6.22 -10.73 -8.03
N GLY A 95 5.07 -10.63 -7.34
CA GLY A 95 4.88 -9.68 -6.25
C GLY A 95 4.52 -8.26 -6.70
N ALA A 96 4.30 -8.04 -8.00
CA ALA A 96 3.80 -6.80 -8.56
C ALA A 96 2.35 -6.94 -9.03
N LEU A 97 1.58 -5.84 -9.03
CA LEU A 97 0.37 -5.74 -9.83
C LEU A 97 0.79 -5.54 -11.29
N ALA A 98 0.46 -6.48 -12.15
CA ALA A 98 0.70 -6.39 -13.57
C ALA A 98 -0.58 -5.98 -14.30
N ARG A 99 -0.46 -5.04 -15.23
CA ARG A 99 -1.48 -4.67 -16.21
C ARG A 99 -1.03 -5.18 -17.56
N GLU A 100 -1.76 -6.15 -18.09
CA GLU A 100 -1.58 -6.67 -19.43
C GLU A 100 -2.60 -6.02 -20.35
N ILE A 101 -2.14 -5.44 -21.46
CA ILE A 101 -2.98 -4.90 -22.52
C ILE A 101 -2.79 -5.80 -23.72
N LYS A 102 -3.88 -6.37 -24.20
CA LYS A 102 -3.92 -7.14 -25.45
C LYS A 102 -4.79 -6.39 -26.46
N TYR A 103 -4.21 -6.13 -27.61
CA TYR A 103 -4.89 -5.48 -28.73
C TYR A 103 -4.57 -6.25 -30.02
N ASN A 104 -5.57 -6.91 -30.60
CA ASN A 104 -5.38 -7.85 -31.71
C ASN A 104 -4.32 -8.92 -31.36
N SER A 105 -3.21 -8.94 -32.11
CA SER A 105 -2.06 -9.84 -31.90
C SER A 105 -0.97 -9.24 -31.02
N THR A 106 -1.07 -7.97 -30.65
CA THR A 106 -0.06 -7.27 -29.83
C THR A 106 -0.37 -7.42 -28.35
N ARG A 107 0.67 -7.71 -27.56
CA ARG A 107 0.56 -7.87 -26.11
C ARG A 107 1.62 -7.00 -25.43
N GLY A 108 1.19 -6.18 -24.49
CA GLY A 108 2.07 -5.39 -23.62
C GLY A 108 1.78 -5.69 -22.15
N VAL A 109 2.81 -5.80 -21.32
CA VAL A 109 2.69 -5.99 -19.88
C VAL A 109 3.45 -4.89 -19.16
N ASN A 110 2.73 -4.16 -18.30
CA ASN A 110 3.30 -3.08 -17.49
C ASN A 110 3.13 -3.41 -15.99
N PRO A 111 4.22 -3.47 -15.22
CA PRO A 111 4.12 -3.54 -13.76
C PRO A 111 3.62 -2.20 -13.20
N LEU A 112 2.63 -2.25 -12.30
CA LEU A 112 2.03 -1.08 -11.66
C LEU A 112 2.45 -0.92 -10.20
N SER A 113 3.36 -1.76 -9.70
CA SER A 113 3.84 -1.68 -8.31
C SER A 113 5.14 -0.89 -8.23
N LEU A 114 5.30 -0.17 -7.12
CA LEU A 114 6.57 0.45 -6.76
C LEU A 114 7.58 -0.62 -6.34
N ALA A 115 8.87 -0.41 -6.60
CA ALA A 115 9.93 -1.38 -6.29
C ALA A 115 10.05 -1.69 -4.79
N GLU A 116 9.69 -0.71 -3.94
CA GLU A 116 9.79 -0.81 -2.49
C GLU A 116 8.65 -1.62 -1.85
N VAL A 117 7.60 -1.95 -2.62
CA VAL A 117 6.44 -2.67 -2.10
C VAL A 117 6.17 -3.95 -2.91
N THR A 118 5.66 -4.95 -2.20
CA THR A 118 5.24 -6.22 -2.80
C THR A 118 3.73 -6.38 -2.67
N LEU A 119 3.04 -6.65 -3.77
CA LEU A 119 1.63 -7.04 -3.77
C LEU A 119 1.51 -8.48 -3.26
N GLN A 120 0.92 -8.66 -2.10
CA GLN A 120 0.70 -9.99 -1.51
C GLN A 120 -0.57 -10.66 -2.03
N ALA A 121 -1.64 -9.87 -2.17
CA ALA A 121 -2.91 -10.38 -2.69
C ALA A 121 -3.61 -9.34 -3.55
N LEU A 122 -4.22 -9.83 -4.63
CA LEU A 122 -5.25 -9.16 -5.41
C LEU A 122 -6.49 -10.03 -5.27
N LYS A 123 -7.60 -9.46 -4.78
CA LYS A 123 -8.91 -10.15 -4.74
C LYS A 123 -9.94 -9.26 -5.39
N ALA A 124 -10.77 -9.85 -6.23
CA ALA A 124 -11.89 -9.18 -6.85
C ALA A 124 -13.16 -9.99 -6.60
N GLU A 125 -14.19 -9.33 -6.12
CA GLU A 125 -15.48 -9.95 -5.77
C GLU A 125 -16.60 -9.11 -6.35
N GLN A 126 -17.49 -9.76 -7.09
CA GLN A 126 -18.68 -9.12 -7.59
C GLN A 126 -19.74 -9.11 -6.48
N LEU A 127 -20.17 -7.92 -6.07
CA LEU A 127 -21.18 -7.75 -5.02
C LEU A 127 -22.59 -7.75 -5.61
N THR A 128 -22.77 -7.02 -6.71
CA THR A 128 -24.04 -6.93 -7.46
C THR A 128 -23.72 -6.83 -8.95
N ALA A 129 -24.76 -6.85 -9.80
CA ALA A 129 -24.57 -6.70 -11.24
C ALA A 129 -23.80 -5.43 -11.66
N ASP A 130 -23.87 -4.38 -10.84
CA ASP A 130 -23.26 -3.07 -11.08
C ASP A 130 -22.09 -2.73 -10.13
N LYS A 131 -21.76 -3.62 -9.17
CA LYS A 131 -20.73 -3.33 -8.16
C LYS A 131 -19.68 -4.43 -8.04
N ILE A 132 -18.44 -4.02 -8.09
CA ILE A 132 -17.28 -4.85 -7.87
C ILE A 132 -16.47 -4.34 -6.68
N LYS A 133 -16.09 -5.24 -5.80
CA LYS A 133 -15.18 -4.98 -4.68
C LYS A 133 -13.80 -5.49 -5.03
N VAL A 134 -12.81 -4.61 -4.97
CA VAL A 134 -11.40 -4.96 -5.21
C VAL A 134 -10.62 -4.74 -3.93
N THR A 135 -9.85 -5.75 -3.55
CA THR A 135 -8.97 -5.71 -2.38
C THR A 135 -7.53 -5.95 -2.84
N LEU A 136 -6.66 -5.01 -2.51
CA LEU A 136 -5.22 -5.07 -2.73
C LEU A 136 -4.53 -5.16 -1.37
N GLU A 137 -3.61 -6.10 -1.21
CA GLU A 137 -2.79 -6.21 -0.01
C GLU A 137 -1.33 -5.98 -0.38
N PHE A 138 -0.77 -4.89 0.11
CA PHE A 138 0.63 -4.53 -0.11
C PHE A 138 1.46 -4.75 1.14
N LYS A 139 2.71 -5.13 0.94
CA LYS A 139 3.74 -5.24 1.97
C LYS A 139 4.90 -4.32 1.63
N ASP A 140 5.33 -3.52 2.58
CA ASP A 140 6.57 -2.75 2.51
C ASP A 140 7.75 -3.70 2.72
N ASN A 141 8.67 -3.73 1.75
CA ASN A 141 9.79 -4.65 1.75
C ASN A 141 10.85 -4.32 2.81
N MET A 142 10.92 -3.05 3.24
CA MET A 142 11.89 -2.60 4.25
C MET A 142 11.38 -2.81 5.67
N SER A 143 10.16 -2.37 5.97
CA SER A 143 9.59 -2.47 7.32
C SER A 143 8.91 -3.81 7.59
N GLY A 144 8.58 -4.58 6.55
CA GLY A 144 7.80 -5.81 6.64
C GLY A 144 6.31 -5.60 6.94
N ARG A 145 5.85 -4.35 7.08
CA ARG A 145 4.43 -4.03 7.36
C ARG A 145 3.56 -4.30 6.16
N SER A 146 2.37 -4.86 6.41
CA SER A 146 1.37 -5.11 5.38
C SER A 146 0.11 -4.30 5.65
N LYS A 147 -0.58 -3.89 4.58
CA LYS A 147 -1.85 -3.18 4.68
C LYS A 147 -2.79 -3.57 3.55
N LYS A 148 -4.06 -3.75 3.90
CA LYS A 148 -5.15 -4.04 2.96
C LYS A 148 -5.86 -2.74 2.59
N PHE A 149 -6.13 -2.59 1.30
CA PHE A 149 -6.89 -1.50 0.72
C PHE A 149 -8.06 -2.11 -0.04
N THR A 150 -9.27 -1.71 0.34
CA THR A 150 -10.49 -2.24 -0.26
C THR A 150 -11.29 -1.07 -0.82
N GLU A 151 -11.72 -1.20 -2.06
CA GLU A 151 -12.54 -0.20 -2.74
C GLU A 151 -13.70 -0.90 -3.48
N VAL A 152 -14.83 -0.20 -3.54
CA VAL A 152 -16.00 -0.68 -4.27
C VAL A 152 -16.22 0.26 -5.44
N TYR A 153 -16.17 -0.30 -6.63
CA TYR A 153 -16.41 0.41 -7.88
C TYR A 153 -17.84 0.15 -8.35
N VAL A 154 -18.51 1.23 -8.77
CA VAL A 154 -19.84 1.17 -9.39
C VAL A 154 -19.65 1.25 -10.89
N LEU A 155 -20.13 0.25 -11.61
CA LEU A 155 -20.04 0.16 -13.06
C LEU A 155 -21.18 0.93 -13.70
N ALA A 156 -20.88 1.76 -14.69
CA ALA A 156 -21.85 2.69 -15.27
C ALA A 156 -23.01 2.01 -16.01
N ASN A 157 -22.81 0.77 -16.46
CA ASN A 157 -23.84 -0.05 -17.13
C ASN A 157 -23.75 -1.45 -16.55
N GLY A 158 -24.70 -1.86 -15.74
CA GLY A 158 -24.79 -3.20 -15.13
C GLY A 158 -25.05 -4.32 -16.13
N SER A 159 -24.32 -4.39 -17.22
CA SER A 159 -24.40 -5.45 -18.23
C SER A 159 -23.15 -6.32 -18.18
N PHE A 160 -23.33 -7.50 -17.62
CA PHE A 160 -22.41 -8.65 -17.69
C PHE A 160 -22.80 -9.59 -18.81
#